data_059f978537c5983c430d7b739ad6cfcb
#
_entry.id   059f978537c5983c430d7b739ad6cfcb
#
_cell.length_a   1.000
_cell.length_b   1.000
_cell.length_c   1.000
_cell.angle_alpha   90.00
_cell.angle_beta   90.00
_cell.angle_gamma   90.00
#
_symmetry.space_group_name_H-M   'P 1'
#
loop_
_entity.id
_entity.type
_entity.pdbx_description
1 polymer ?
#
loop_
_entity_poly.entity_id
_entity_poly.type
_entity_poly.pdbx_seq_one_letter_code
_entity_poly.pdbx_strand_id
1 'polypeptide(L)'
;MAKDIFSLLNKNKKPLFTGTVKRIVLWDIAIFFLLFVSSNIFTIAITNKILTDNLDERLKNEIETLVASFRIQQDTIKFVGYSEIKEPDFTTINSGAFFLQVYDKNNKLLLCSDNLKSFGTIPFKAPAVKIRYKFGNLTAGNHQLRVVYAPMLNEQNKIAAYLQLSVFRTEYSSIMKKIILFNVLNLPLVLLIIIVVSVFLAKKSYAPLNKIINIAENISANNLNARIKYDAHPQDELGRLRDTLNNLFTRLEVQISQISQFTDNASHQLMTPLTALKTELEYILKRERTPDEYKDTLTMLNMQTDKMISIIKSLLIIAKYSSNSEINKNVFKVSQVVNESIKPVFTNHNIGYEIADDLYLRGSYEGFQIVIENLIDNAIKYSPRNSRVIVKAENTDENIIIKVEDPGFGINDEEKEKIFERFYRSVPAMKGNIQGYGLGLCLVKTIVLAMEGKIKVEDNYPTGTKFIISFPSVKVL
;
A
#
# COMPACT_ATOMS: atom_id res chain seq x y z
N MET A 1 24.06 23.84 21.01
CA MET A 1 23.98 24.25 19.58
C MET A 1 23.04 23.39 18.72
N ALA A 2 23.15 22.05 18.66
CA ALA A 2 22.19 21.23 17.89
C ALA A 2 20.78 21.19 18.52
N LYS A 3 20.62 21.22 19.84
CA LYS A 3 19.34 21.30 20.55
C LYS A 3 18.64 22.65 20.37
N ASP A 4 19.40 23.73 20.26
CA ASP A 4 18.85 25.08 20.12
C ASP A 4 18.37 25.40 18.72
N ILE A 5 19.03 24.85 17.68
CA ILE A 5 18.55 24.92 16.27
C ILE A 5 17.24 24.13 16.12
N PHE A 6 17.06 23.01 16.83
CA PHE A 6 15.79 22.24 16.83
C PHE A 6 14.66 22.95 17.59
N SER A 7 14.97 23.78 18.61
CA SER A 7 13.96 24.52 19.39
C SER A 7 13.46 25.78 18.69
N LEU A 8 14.28 26.43 17.88
CA LEU A 8 13.90 27.61 17.09
C LEU A 8 12.96 27.30 15.92
N LEU A 9 12.91 26.03 15.48
CA LEU A 9 11.99 25.54 14.45
C LEU A 9 10.59 25.15 15.00
N ASN A 10 10.35 25.26 16.32
CA ASN A 10 9.18 24.64 16.97
C ASN A 10 8.24 25.61 17.73
N LYS A 11 8.23 26.91 17.39
CA LYS A 11 7.17 27.82 17.89
C LYS A 11 6.11 28.04 16.83
N ASN A 12 4.95 27.36 16.96
CA ASN A 12 3.69 27.58 16.26
C ASN A 12 3.48 26.96 14.84
N LYS A 13 4.11 25.83 14.50
CA LYS A 13 3.64 25.01 13.36
C LYS A 13 3.61 23.53 13.76
N LYS A 14 2.56 22.77 13.33
CA LYS A 14 2.52 21.29 13.44
C LYS A 14 3.92 20.72 13.22
N PRO A 15 4.39 19.73 13.98
CA PRO A 15 5.77 19.24 13.90
C PRO A 15 6.12 18.96 12.44
N LEU A 16 7.22 19.54 11.98
CA LEU A 16 7.66 19.55 10.57
C LEU A 16 7.83 18.12 10.00
N PHE A 17 7.87 17.13 10.90
CA PHE A 17 8.04 15.73 10.60
C PHE A 17 7.15 14.89 11.50
N THR A 18 6.28 14.08 10.90
CA THR A 18 5.65 12.93 11.58
C THR A 18 6.75 11.95 12.01
N GLY A 19 6.51 11.14 13.02
CA GLY A 19 7.52 10.20 13.55
C GLY A 19 8.13 9.30 12.46
N THR A 20 7.38 8.97 11.42
CA THR A 20 7.82 8.14 10.29
C THR A 20 8.81 8.88 9.38
N VAL A 21 8.52 10.13 9.01
CA VAL A 21 9.43 10.95 8.18
C VAL A 21 10.76 11.16 8.89
N LYS A 22 10.72 11.41 10.20
CA LYS A 22 11.92 11.57 11.04
C LYS A 22 12.79 10.33 11.05
N ARG A 23 12.17 9.15 11.12
CA ARG A 23 12.88 7.86 11.05
C ARG A 23 13.54 7.64 9.70
N ILE A 24 12.85 7.93 8.61
CA ILE A 24 13.39 7.76 7.24
C ILE A 24 14.59 8.69 7.03
N VAL A 25 14.47 9.97 7.37
CA VAL A 25 15.58 10.91 7.28
C VAL A 25 16.79 10.42 8.10
N LEU A 26 16.57 9.88 9.30
CA LEU A 26 17.65 9.32 10.11
C LEU A 26 18.29 8.08 9.47
N TRP A 27 17.50 7.19 8.88
CA TRP A 27 18.02 6.04 8.15
C TRP A 27 18.80 6.43 6.91
N ASP A 28 18.31 7.40 6.13
CA ASP A 28 19.01 7.93 4.96
C ASP A 28 20.37 8.50 5.35
N ILE A 29 20.41 9.34 6.41
CA ILE A 29 21.65 9.90 6.93
C ILE A 29 22.60 8.77 7.36
N ALA A 30 22.12 7.76 8.07
CA ALA A 30 22.93 6.65 8.54
C ALA A 30 23.53 5.84 7.37
N ILE A 31 22.72 5.54 6.36
CA ILE A 31 23.15 4.80 5.16
C ILE A 31 24.21 5.58 4.38
N PHE A 32 23.94 6.84 4.07
CA PHE A 32 24.90 7.69 3.33
C PHE A 32 26.18 7.90 4.11
N PHE A 33 26.11 8.07 5.43
CA PHE A 33 27.29 8.18 6.27
C PHE A 33 28.12 6.89 6.25
N LEU A 34 27.48 5.73 6.35
CA LEU A 34 28.16 4.42 6.28
C LEU A 34 28.83 4.19 4.91
N LEU A 35 28.15 4.56 3.83
CA LEU A 35 28.72 4.51 2.47
C LEU A 35 29.93 5.45 2.35
N PHE A 36 29.85 6.66 2.89
CA PHE A 36 30.96 7.61 2.88
C PHE A 36 32.16 7.04 3.64
N VAL A 37 31.96 6.51 4.84
CA VAL A 37 33.03 5.94 5.67
C VAL A 37 33.66 4.73 4.97
N SER A 38 32.86 3.83 4.43
CA SER A 38 33.36 2.63 3.73
C SER A 38 34.16 3.01 2.48
N SER A 39 33.70 3.97 1.71
CA SER A 39 34.43 4.51 0.54
C SER A 39 35.77 5.11 0.93
N ASN A 40 35.84 5.85 2.03
CA ASN A 40 37.09 6.42 2.53
C ASN A 40 38.08 5.33 2.98
N ILE A 41 37.62 4.31 3.73
CA ILE A 41 38.46 3.18 4.13
C ILE A 41 39.01 2.45 2.89
N PHE A 42 38.17 2.23 1.90
CA PHE A 42 38.56 1.58 0.66
C PHE A 42 39.61 2.41 -0.11
N THR A 43 39.40 3.72 -0.24
CA THR A 43 40.36 4.63 -0.89
C THR A 43 41.72 4.62 -0.18
N ILE A 44 41.73 4.70 1.15
CA ILE A 44 42.94 4.64 1.94
C ILE A 44 43.67 3.30 1.75
N ALA A 45 42.92 2.19 1.78
CA ALA A 45 43.50 0.85 1.58
C ALA A 45 44.12 0.68 0.18
N ILE A 46 43.40 1.08 -0.86
CA ILE A 46 43.92 1.02 -2.24
C ILE A 46 45.13 1.91 -2.43
N THR A 47 45.06 3.18 -1.96
CA THR A 47 46.18 4.10 -2.09
C THR A 47 47.42 3.56 -1.37
N ASN A 48 47.27 3.04 -0.15
CA ASN A 48 48.36 2.44 0.58
C ASN A 48 48.96 1.24 -0.18
N LYS A 49 48.13 0.39 -0.81
CA LYS A 49 48.58 -0.74 -1.62
C LYS A 49 49.35 -0.23 -2.86
N ILE A 50 48.79 0.65 -3.65
CA ILE A 50 49.44 1.22 -4.84
C ILE A 50 50.79 1.84 -4.50
N LEU A 51 50.84 2.65 -3.44
CA LEU A 51 52.08 3.27 -3.01
C LEU A 51 53.14 2.25 -2.57
N THR A 52 52.73 1.15 -1.91
CA THR A 52 53.64 0.09 -1.50
C THR A 52 54.13 -0.71 -2.70
N ASP A 53 53.23 -1.05 -3.62
CA ASP A 53 53.58 -1.81 -4.85
C ASP A 53 54.57 -1.00 -5.73
N ASN A 54 54.37 0.32 -5.84
CA ASN A 54 55.33 1.19 -6.56
C ASN A 54 56.69 1.25 -5.88
N LEU A 55 56.78 1.25 -4.55
CA LEU A 55 58.05 1.14 -3.86
C LEU A 55 58.74 -0.20 -4.07
N ASP A 56 57.99 -1.27 -4.04
CA ASP A 56 58.51 -2.63 -4.27
C ASP A 56 59.04 -2.80 -5.69
N GLU A 57 58.33 -2.25 -6.67
CA GLU A 57 58.76 -2.26 -8.07
C GLU A 57 60.07 -1.42 -8.26
N ARG A 58 60.13 -0.22 -7.65
CA ARG A 58 61.33 0.62 -7.68
C ARG A 58 62.51 -0.08 -7.04
N LEU A 59 62.33 -0.66 -5.86
CA LEU A 59 63.38 -1.44 -5.17
C LEU A 59 63.81 -2.68 -5.97
N LYS A 60 62.87 -3.35 -6.61
CA LYS A 60 63.13 -4.53 -7.44
C LYS A 60 63.97 -4.16 -8.66
N ASN A 61 63.61 -3.12 -9.38
CA ASN A 61 64.38 -2.69 -10.58
C ASN A 61 65.83 -2.32 -10.19
N GLU A 62 65.96 -1.58 -9.09
CA GLU A 62 67.30 -1.15 -8.65
C GLU A 62 68.15 -2.33 -8.15
N ILE A 63 67.60 -3.24 -7.37
CA ILE A 63 68.33 -4.39 -6.88
C ILE A 63 68.71 -5.37 -7.97
N GLU A 64 67.94 -5.50 -9.05
CA GLU A 64 68.27 -6.30 -10.23
C GLU A 64 69.49 -5.75 -10.97
N THR A 65 69.56 -4.41 -11.12
CA THR A 65 70.73 -3.72 -11.68
C THR A 65 71.98 -3.94 -10.82
N LEU A 66 71.81 -3.76 -9.52
CA LEU A 66 72.93 -4.00 -8.58
C LEU A 66 73.41 -5.44 -8.53
N VAL A 67 72.51 -6.43 -8.52
CA VAL A 67 72.89 -7.87 -8.56
C VAL A 67 73.67 -8.22 -9.80
N ALA A 68 73.33 -7.62 -10.96
CA ALA A 68 74.05 -7.83 -12.21
C ALA A 68 75.46 -7.22 -12.18
N SER A 69 75.72 -6.23 -11.32
CA SER A 69 77.01 -5.59 -11.17
C SER A 69 77.99 -6.30 -10.24
N PHE A 70 77.54 -7.42 -9.59
CA PHE A 70 78.41 -8.25 -8.75
C PHE A 70 78.85 -9.52 -9.53
N ARG A 71 80.18 -9.89 -9.44
CA ARG A 71 80.68 -11.16 -9.89
C ARG A 71 81.14 -12.02 -8.71
N ILE A 72 80.70 -13.26 -8.69
CA ILE A 72 81.06 -14.24 -7.67
C ILE A 72 81.96 -15.20 -8.27
N GLN A 73 83.24 -15.24 -7.79
CA GLN A 73 84.23 -16.20 -8.17
C GLN A 73 84.76 -16.94 -6.92
N GLN A 74 84.63 -18.27 -6.83
CA GLN A 74 85.14 -19.14 -5.74
C GLN A 74 84.85 -18.59 -4.36
N ASP A 75 83.65 -18.30 -4.01
CA ASP A 75 83.19 -17.68 -2.72
C ASP A 75 83.71 -16.25 -2.41
N THR A 76 84.44 -15.61 -3.33
CA THR A 76 84.82 -14.19 -3.24
C THR A 76 83.94 -13.37 -4.09
N ILE A 77 83.40 -12.33 -3.47
CA ILE A 77 82.46 -11.37 -4.12
C ILE A 77 83.28 -10.19 -4.59
N LYS A 78 83.34 -9.97 -5.89
CA LYS A 78 83.94 -8.77 -6.46
C LYS A 78 82.80 -7.86 -7.02
N PHE A 79 82.74 -6.64 -6.53
CA PHE A 79 81.89 -5.63 -7.10
C PHE A 79 82.53 -4.94 -8.30
N VAL A 80 81.91 -5.02 -9.44
CA VAL A 80 82.49 -4.55 -10.72
C VAL A 80 81.88 -3.18 -11.05
N GLY A 81 80.70 -2.85 -10.53
CA GLY A 81 79.90 -1.64 -10.81
C GLY A 81 80.13 -0.48 -9.85
N TYR A 82 81.43 -0.14 -9.51
CA TYR A 82 81.72 0.99 -8.59
C TYR A 82 81.14 2.32 -9.05
N SER A 83 80.78 2.48 -10.35
CA SER A 83 80.13 3.69 -10.87
C SER A 83 78.70 3.85 -10.34
N GLU A 84 77.96 2.76 -10.19
CA GLU A 84 76.56 2.75 -9.76
C GLU A 84 76.41 3.21 -8.28
N ILE A 85 77.30 2.69 -7.39
CA ILE A 85 77.22 3.11 -5.96
C ILE A 85 77.69 4.59 -5.74
N LYS A 86 78.32 5.17 -6.74
CA LYS A 86 78.72 6.61 -6.70
C LYS A 86 77.67 7.55 -7.25
N GLU A 87 76.53 7.02 -7.72
CA GLU A 87 75.43 7.85 -8.15
C GLU A 87 74.84 8.65 -6.96
N PRO A 88 74.25 9.83 -7.22
CA PRO A 88 73.70 10.66 -6.19
C PRO A 88 72.71 9.93 -5.25
N ASP A 89 71.96 8.96 -5.74
CA ASP A 89 70.98 8.20 -5.02
C ASP A 89 71.62 7.29 -3.94
N PHE A 90 72.94 6.94 -4.03
CA PHE A 90 73.67 6.17 -3.04
C PHE A 90 74.64 6.97 -2.20
N THR A 91 74.87 8.22 -2.54
CA THR A 91 75.83 9.09 -1.86
C THR A 91 75.17 10.21 -1.04
N THR A 92 73.98 10.59 -1.39
CA THR A 92 73.24 11.63 -0.69
C THR A 92 72.10 11.09 0.14
N ILE A 93 71.67 11.80 1.17
CA ILE A 93 70.46 11.49 1.97
C ILE A 93 69.37 12.41 1.55
N ASN A 94 68.58 11.96 0.58
CA ASN A 94 67.37 12.64 0.13
C ASN A 94 66.15 11.64 0.16
N SER A 95 64.96 12.09 -0.16
CA SER A 95 63.77 11.25 -0.14
C SER A 95 63.80 10.09 -1.12
N GLY A 96 64.57 10.21 -2.16
CA GLY A 96 64.78 9.17 -3.18
C GLY A 96 66.00 8.27 -2.92
N ALA A 97 66.77 8.50 -1.85
CA ALA A 97 68.02 7.81 -1.59
C ALA A 97 67.82 6.30 -1.36
N PHE A 98 68.70 5.53 -1.99
CA PHE A 98 68.85 4.11 -1.72
C PHE A 98 69.97 3.86 -0.74
N PHE A 99 69.74 2.95 0.22
CA PHE A 99 70.73 2.50 1.19
C PHE A 99 71.08 1.07 0.86
N LEU A 100 72.27 0.84 0.37
CA LEU A 100 72.80 -0.48 -0.01
C LEU A 100 73.64 -1.06 1.13
N GLN A 101 73.41 -2.30 1.50
CA GLN A 101 74.26 -3.09 2.39
C GLN A 101 74.42 -4.48 1.78
N VAL A 102 75.66 -5.00 1.78
CA VAL A 102 76.03 -6.30 1.33
C VAL A 102 76.59 -7.10 2.49
N TYR A 103 76.03 -8.27 2.72
CA TYR A 103 76.44 -9.15 3.82
C TYR A 103 76.92 -10.50 3.29
N ASP A 104 77.94 -11.06 3.92
CA ASP A 104 78.36 -12.44 3.64
C ASP A 104 77.39 -13.50 4.18
N LYS A 105 77.66 -14.76 3.93
CA LYS A 105 76.86 -15.89 4.45
C LYS A 105 76.78 -15.97 6.00
N ASN A 106 77.73 -15.32 6.69
CA ASN A 106 77.84 -15.27 8.16
C ASN A 106 77.22 -13.99 8.71
N ASN A 107 76.52 -13.19 7.93
CA ASN A 107 75.93 -11.89 8.31
C ASN A 107 76.94 -10.80 8.62
N LYS A 108 78.20 -10.91 8.12
CA LYS A 108 79.19 -9.87 8.23
C LYS A 108 79.03 -8.87 7.10
N LEU A 109 79.01 -7.57 7.42
CA LEU A 109 78.93 -6.50 6.42
C LEU A 109 80.17 -6.45 5.58
N LEU A 110 80.03 -6.58 4.27
CA LEU A 110 81.11 -6.54 3.27
C LEU A 110 81.22 -5.16 2.65
N LEU A 111 80.08 -4.54 2.28
CA LEU A 111 80.03 -3.29 1.56
C LEU A 111 78.79 -2.51 2.00
N CYS A 112 78.86 -1.20 2.03
CA CYS A 112 77.70 -0.31 2.20
C CYS A 112 77.84 0.94 1.33
N SER A 113 76.70 1.57 1.01
CA SER A 113 76.68 2.85 0.30
C SER A 113 77.21 3.98 1.19
N ASP A 114 77.75 5.04 0.56
CA ASP A 114 78.40 6.13 1.27
C ASP A 114 77.43 6.93 2.16
N ASN A 115 76.18 7.08 1.70
CA ASN A 115 75.14 7.76 2.50
C ASN A 115 74.81 7.04 3.83
N LEU A 116 75.05 5.72 3.94
CA LEU A 116 74.90 4.99 5.18
C LEU A 116 75.93 5.38 6.27
N LYS A 117 77.11 5.88 5.84
CA LYS A 117 78.10 6.38 6.82
C LYS A 117 77.59 7.55 7.63
N SER A 118 76.73 8.35 7.00
CA SER A 118 76.11 9.54 7.65
C SER A 118 74.73 9.21 8.27
N PHE A 119 74.00 8.22 7.69
CA PHE A 119 72.68 7.84 8.16
C PHE A 119 72.72 6.94 9.38
N GLY A 120 73.71 6.07 9.48
CA GLY A 120 73.85 5.08 10.55
C GLY A 120 73.47 3.66 10.07
N THR A 121 73.50 2.71 11.01
CA THR A 121 73.28 1.29 10.73
C THR A 121 71.78 0.98 10.51
N ILE A 122 71.48 0.30 9.39
CA ILE A 122 70.13 -0.28 9.17
C ILE A 122 70.18 -1.73 9.60
N PRO A 123 69.24 -2.22 10.44
CA PRO A 123 69.24 -3.63 10.89
C PRO A 123 69.18 -4.61 9.73
N PHE A 124 69.99 -5.67 9.81
CA PHE A 124 69.90 -6.76 8.85
C PHE A 124 69.38 -8.02 9.51
N LYS A 125 68.44 -8.67 8.84
CA LYS A 125 67.95 -9.98 9.22
C LYS A 125 67.90 -10.86 7.99
N ALA A 126 68.81 -11.85 7.94
CA ALA A 126 68.84 -12.78 6.82
C ALA A 126 67.47 -13.42 6.57
N PRO A 127 67.01 -13.49 5.31
CA PRO A 127 65.77 -14.17 5.03
C PRO A 127 65.93 -15.67 5.23
N ALA A 128 64.97 -16.30 5.92
CA ALA A 128 65.00 -17.72 6.27
C ALA A 128 64.80 -18.68 5.05
N VAL A 129 64.44 -18.18 3.87
CA VAL A 129 64.11 -18.96 2.70
C VAL A 129 64.81 -18.43 1.46
N LYS A 130 65.17 -19.30 0.52
CA LYS A 130 65.74 -18.97 -0.81
C LYS A 130 64.67 -18.33 -1.73
N ILE A 131 64.11 -17.19 -1.37
CA ILE A 131 63.19 -16.40 -2.22
C ILE A 131 64.07 -15.39 -2.97
N ARG A 132 63.83 -15.24 -4.28
CA ARG A 132 64.62 -14.33 -5.14
C ARG A 132 64.64 -12.89 -4.64
N TYR A 133 63.45 -12.39 -4.18
CA TYR A 133 63.32 -11.08 -3.55
C TYR A 133 62.35 -11.15 -2.37
N LYS A 134 62.76 -10.67 -1.19
CA LYS A 134 61.88 -10.58 -0.03
C LYS A 134 61.79 -9.14 0.40
N PHE A 135 60.51 -8.61 0.31
CA PHE A 135 60.21 -7.27 0.75
C PHE A 135 59.80 -7.23 2.21
N GLY A 136 60.15 -6.14 2.88
CA GLY A 136 59.80 -5.91 4.28
C GLY A 136 59.79 -4.43 4.67
N ASN A 137 59.29 -4.15 5.84
CA ASN A 137 59.38 -2.82 6.43
C ASN A 137 60.33 -2.88 7.61
N LEU A 138 61.25 -1.88 7.71
CA LEU A 138 62.16 -1.70 8.81
C LEU A 138 62.04 -0.30 9.38
N THR A 139 62.42 -0.15 10.67
CA THR A 139 62.58 1.13 11.30
C THR A 139 64.06 1.31 11.67
N ALA A 140 64.66 2.40 11.22
CA ALA A 140 66.04 2.75 11.58
C ALA A 140 66.02 4.18 12.15
N GLY A 141 66.29 4.29 13.45
CA GLY A 141 66.10 5.57 14.17
C GLY A 141 64.63 6.03 14.08
N ASN A 142 64.46 7.25 13.64
CA ASN A 142 63.11 7.88 13.46
C ASN A 142 62.53 7.64 12.06
N HIS A 143 63.21 6.86 11.19
CA HIS A 143 62.81 6.70 9.79
C HIS A 143 62.19 5.33 9.53
N GLN A 144 61.08 5.31 8.84
CA GLN A 144 60.48 4.10 8.30
C GLN A 144 61.07 3.82 6.92
N LEU A 145 61.57 2.62 6.73
CA LEU A 145 62.18 2.20 5.48
C LEU A 145 61.39 1.00 4.87
N ARG A 146 61.32 0.96 3.53
CA ARG A 146 60.96 -0.23 2.78
C ARG A 146 62.24 -0.88 2.35
N VAL A 147 62.34 -2.20 2.52
CA VAL A 147 63.54 -2.96 2.25
C VAL A 147 63.27 -4.14 1.37
N VAL A 148 64.21 -4.44 0.47
CA VAL A 148 64.26 -5.69 -0.27
C VAL A 148 65.55 -6.43 0.01
N TYR A 149 65.43 -7.73 0.16
CA TYR A 149 66.58 -8.67 0.32
C TYR A 149 66.72 -9.50 -0.90
N ALA A 150 67.91 -9.62 -1.50
CA ALA A 150 68.21 -10.49 -2.60
C ALA A 150 69.39 -11.40 -2.23
N PRO A 151 69.22 -12.74 -2.19
CA PRO A 151 70.35 -13.64 -2.02
C PRO A 151 71.18 -13.71 -3.32
N MET A 152 72.46 -13.62 -3.23
CA MET A 152 73.40 -13.84 -4.29
C MET A 152 73.90 -15.29 -4.26
N LEU A 153 73.72 -15.99 -5.36
CA LEU A 153 74.12 -17.41 -5.46
C LEU A 153 75.43 -17.60 -6.22
N ASN A 154 76.25 -18.51 -5.72
CA ASN A 154 77.45 -18.92 -6.42
C ASN A 154 77.11 -19.94 -7.57
N GLU A 155 78.16 -20.38 -8.34
CA GLU A 155 78.01 -21.31 -9.46
C GLU A 155 77.41 -22.66 -8.99
N GLN A 156 77.55 -23.05 -7.72
CA GLN A 156 76.97 -24.22 -7.12
C GLN A 156 75.51 -24.02 -6.57
N ASN A 157 74.89 -22.89 -6.88
CA ASN A 157 73.54 -22.53 -6.41
C ASN A 157 73.43 -22.44 -4.87
N LYS A 158 74.51 -22.13 -4.18
CA LYS A 158 74.59 -21.89 -2.76
C LYS A 158 74.63 -20.34 -2.53
N ILE A 159 74.04 -19.88 -1.41
CA ILE A 159 74.02 -18.45 -1.04
C ILE A 159 75.49 -18.06 -0.67
N ALA A 160 76.04 -17.14 -1.39
CA ALA A 160 77.35 -16.55 -1.16
C ALA A 160 77.23 -15.24 -0.38
N ALA A 161 76.19 -14.44 -0.62
CA ALA A 161 75.95 -13.19 0.03
C ALA A 161 74.49 -12.80 0.02
N TYR A 162 74.15 -11.75 0.74
CA TYR A 162 72.85 -11.09 0.72
C TYR A 162 73.01 -9.61 0.37
N LEU A 163 72.23 -9.13 -0.59
CA LEU A 163 72.02 -7.71 -0.82
C LEU A 163 70.81 -7.27 -0.04
N GLN A 164 70.92 -6.17 0.70
CA GLN A 164 69.84 -5.42 1.33
C GLN A 164 69.81 -4.04 0.70
N LEU A 165 68.71 -3.70 0.07
CA LEU A 165 68.46 -2.35 -0.46
C LEU A 165 67.27 -1.75 0.26
N SER A 166 67.43 -0.54 0.75
CA SER A 166 66.37 0.15 1.48
C SER A 166 66.11 1.53 0.92
N VAL A 167 64.85 2.01 1.06
CA VAL A 167 64.44 3.35 0.64
C VAL A 167 63.53 3.94 1.72
N PHE A 168 63.49 5.26 1.82
CA PHE A 168 62.56 5.96 2.72
C PHE A 168 61.12 5.71 2.40
N ARG A 169 60.33 5.38 3.41
CA ARG A 169 58.87 5.32 3.36
C ARG A 169 58.19 6.62 3.83
N THR A 170 58.97 7.62 4.25
CA THR A 170 58.48 8.83 4.89
C THR A 170 57.60 9.71 3.98
N GLU A 171 57.93 9.82 2.72
CA GLU A 171 57.09 10.57 1.72
C GLU A 171 55.71 9.97 1.58
N TYR A 172 55.65 8.65 1.48
CA TYR A 172 54.38 7.91 1.37
C TYR A 172 53.52 8.06 2.63
N SER A 173 54.16 8.05 3.82
CA SER A 173 53.45 8.29 5.07
C SER A 173 52.89 9.72 5.15
N SER A 174 53.62 10.69 4.58
CA SER A 174 53.19 12.07 4.48
C SER A 174 51.98 12.23 3.58
N ILE A 175 51.97 11.59 2.41
CA ILE A 175 50.82 11.57 1.47
C ILE A 175 49.59 10.97 2.16
N MET A 176 49.77 9.83 2.85
CA MET A 176 48.66 9.18 3.57
C MET A 176 48.09 10.10 4.65
N LYS A 177 48.94 10.80 5.44
CA LYS A 177 48.47 11.75 6.44
C LYS A 177 47.68 12.90 5.83
N LYS A 178 48.11 13.43 4.67
CA LYS A 178 47.39 14.49 3.95
C LYS A 178 46.02 14.00 3.45
N ILE A 179 45.92 12.79 2.93
CA ILE A 179 44.65 12.18 2.49
C ILE A 179 43.69 12.03 3.67
N ILE A 180 44.17 11.48 4.81
CA ILE A 180 43.36 11.32 6.01
C ILE A 180 42.89 12.69 6.54
N LEU A 181 43.79 13.66 6.62
CA LEU A 181 43.45 15.02 7.07
C LEU A 181 42.41 15.68 6.17
N PHE A 182 42.54 15.56 4.84
CA PHE A 182 41.59 16.07 3.86
C PHE A 182 40.21 15.45 4.07
N ASN A 183 40.13 14.12 4.24
CA ASN A 183 38.86 13.42 4.47
C ASN A 183 38.21 13.85 5.80
N VAL A 184 38.99 14.02 6.85
CA VAL A 184 38.47 14.47 8.17
C VAL A 184 37.94 15.91 8.06
N LEU A 185 38.65 16.80 7.37
CA LEU A 185 38.22 18.20 7.19
C LEU A 185 36.96 18.32 6.32
N ASN A 186 36.77 17.44 5.35
CA ASN A 186 35.59 17.45 4.48
C ASN A 186 34.37 16.76 5.13
N LEU A 187 34.55 15.98 6.17
CA LEU A 187 33.46 15.24 6.84
C LEU A 187 32.27 16.14 7.23
N PRO A 188 32.44 17.29 7.90
CA PRO A 188 31.30 18.15 8.27
C PRO A 188 30.55 18.72 7.07
N LEU A 189 31.26 19.05 5.98
CA LEU A 189 30.65 19.53 4.76
C LEU A 189 29.77 18.44 4.09
N VAL A 190 30.29 17.23 4.00
CA VAL A 190 29.58 16.08 3.44
C VAL A 190 28.35 15.77 4.29
N LEU A 191 28.47 15.76 5.62
CA LEU A 191 27.33 15.56 6.53
C LEU A 191 26.26 16.63 6.34
N LEU A 192 26.65 17.90 6.18
CA LEU A 192 25.70 18.98 5.91
C LEU A 192 24.93 18.73 4.60
N ILE A 193 25.63 18.36 3.55
CA ILE A 193 25.01 18.06 2.25
C ILE A 193 24.03 16.89 2.38
N ILE A 194 24.44 15.80 3.04
CA ILE A 194 23.58 14.62 3.27
C ILE A 194 22.30 15.04 3.99
N ILE A 195 22.40 15.81 5.08
CA ILE A 195 21.25 16.29 5.85
C ILE A 195 20.31 17.12 4.96
N VAL A 196 20.84 18.08 4.23
CA VAL A 196 20.03 18.96 3.37
C VAL A 196 19.30 18.16 2.28
N VAL A 197 20.01 17.25 1.61
CA VAL A 197 19.43 16.40 0.55
C VAL A 197 18.36 15.46 1.14
N SER A 198 18.64 14.78 2.26
CA SER A 198 17.67 13.88 2.90
C SER A 198 16.40 14.61 3.35
N VAL A 199 16.53 15.80 3.93
CA VAL A 199 15.38 16.64 4.32
C VAL A 199 14.58 17.09 3.10
N PHE A 200 15.27 17.50 2.02
CA PHE A 200 14.62 17.92 0.78
C PHE A 200 13.82 16.76 0.13
N LEU A 201 14.45 15.60 -0.02
CA LEU A 201 13.81 14.39 -0.58
C LEU A 201 12.61 13.96 0.26
N ALA A 202 12.79 13.89 1.59
CA ALA A 202 11.71 13.54 2.50
C ALA A 202 10.50 14.48 2.37
N LYS A 203 10.72 15.80 2.37
CA LYS A 203 9.65 16.79 2.17
C LYS A 203 8.93 16.62 0.84
N LYS A 204 9.66 16.42 -0.24
CA LYS A 204 9.09 16.26 -1.58
C LYS A 204 8.25 14.99 -1.69
N SER A 205 8.72 13.88 -1.12
CA SER A 205 8.03 12.58 -1.18
C SER A 205 6.78 12.51 -0.28
N TYR A 206 6.78 13.19 0.89
CA TYR A 206 5.67 13.12 1.84
C TYR A 206 4.65 14.26 1.75
N ALA A 207 4.97 15.35 1.06
CA ALA A 207 4.03 16.47 0.89
C ALA A 207 2.68 16.04 0.25
N PRO A 208 2.65 15.18 -0.79
CA PRO A 208 1.40 14.71 -1.37
C PRO A 208 0.56 13.85 -0.40
N LEU A 209 1.22 12.96 0.35
CA LEU A 209 0.55 12.10 1.33
C LEU A 209 -0.13 12.93 2.43
N ASN A 210 0.54 13.96 2.94
CA ASN A 210 -0.05 14.86 3.94
C ASN A 210 -1.25 15.62 3.38
N LYS A 211 -1.27 15.97 2.09
CA LYS A 211 -2.46 16.57 1.46
C LYS A 211 -3.64 15.59 1.42
N ILE A 212 -3.38 14.33 1.05
CA ILE A 212 -4.40 13.27 1.04
C ILE A 212 -4.97 13.07 2.44
N ILE A 213 -4.13 12.96 3.47
CA ILE A 213 -4.54 12.78 4.87
C ILE A 213 -5.39 13.97 5.32
N ASN A 214 -4.95 15.21 5.11
CA ASN A 214 -5.69 16.41 5.53
C ASN A 214 -7.08 16.50 4.87
N ILE A 215 -7.20 16.12 3.58
CA ILE A 215 -8.50 16.10 2.90
C ILE A 215 -9.38 14.99 3.51
N ALA A 216 -8.83 13.79 3.73
CA ALA A 216 -9.56 12.67 4.30
C ALA A 216 -10.05 12.97 5.74
N GLU A 217 -9.23 13.63 6.57
CA GLU A 217 -9.60 14.05 7.93
C GLU A 217 -10.72 15.11 7.95
N ASN A 218 -10.83 15.95 6.92
CA ASN A 218 -11.83 17.00 6.82
C ASN A 218 -13.13 16.57 6.11
N ILE A 219 -13.16 15.32 5.61
CA ILE A 219 -14.39 14.77 5.05
C ILE A 219 -15.35 14.42 6.18
N SER A 220 -16.56 14.97 6.10
CA SER A 220 -17.67 14.72 7.01
C SER A 220 -18.94 14.49 6.20
N ALA A 221 -20.01 14.03 6.85
CA ALA A 221 -21.30 13.83 6.20
C ALA A 221 -21.82 15.09 5.47
N ASN A 222 -21.43 16.29 5.93
CA ASN A 222 -21.84 17.56 5.33
C ASN A 222 -20.95 18.01 4.14
N ASN A 223 -19.83 17.33 3.87
CA ASN A 223 -18.87 17.71 2.81
C ASN A 223 -18.30 16.48 2.09
N LEU A 224 -19.17 15.55 1.73
CA LEU A 224 -18.80 14.31 1.03
C LEU A 224 -18.45 14.52 -0.46
N ASN A 225 -18.85 15.65 -1.03
CA ASN A 225 -18.53 16.01 -2.42
C ASN A 225 -17.09 16.50 -2.61
N ALA A 226 -16.35 16.72 -1.52
CA ALA A 226 -14.91 17.00 -1.61
C ALA A 226 -14.16 15.82 -2.25
N ARG A 227 -13.25 16.13 -3.17
CA ARG A 227 -12.42 15.11 -3.84
C ARG A 227 -10.96 15.45 -3.66
N ILE A 228 -10.15 14.40 -3.51
CA ILE A 228 -8.70 14.53 -3.47
C ILE A 228 -8.22 14.88 -4.87
N LYS A 229 -7.74 16.14 -5.02
CA LYS A 229 -7.11 16.63 -6.25
C LYS A 229 -5.60 16.49 -6.09
N TYR A 230 -5.01 15.54 -6.78
CA TYR A 230 -3.58 15.30 -6.83
C TYR A 230 -3.21 14.90 -8.26
N ASP A 231 -2.36 15.71 -8.89
CA ASP A 231 -1.85 15.45 -10.25
C ASP A 231 -0.74 14.39 -10.15
N ALA A 232 -1.15 13.14 -10.03
CA ALA A 232 -0.25 11.99 -10.04
C ALA A 232 -0.16 11.39 -11.44
N HIS A 233 0.98 10.83 -11.76
CA HIS A 233 1.10 9.96 -12.92
C HIS A 233 0.14 8.76 -12.75
N PRO A 234 -0.55 8.29 -13.81
CA PRO A 234 -1.55 7.21 -13.70
C PRO A 234 -1.02 5.89 -13.09
N GLN A 235 0.30 5.70 -13.07
CA GLN A 235 0.97 4.52 -12.53
C GLN A 235 1.58 4.72 -11.14
N ASP A 236 1.38 5.90 -10.52
CA ASP A 236 1.90 6.19 -9.18
C ASP A 236 0.99 5.57 -8.10
N GLU A 237 1.57 4.98 -7.06
CA GLU A 237 0.87 4.40 -5.92
C GLU A 237 -0.03 5.42 -5.22
N LEU A 238 0.40 6.68 -5.14
CA LEU A 238 -0.40 7.77 -4.59
C LEU A 238 -1.60 8.12 -5.49
N GLY A 239 -1.46 7.97 -6.81
CA GLY A 239 -2.55 8.10 -7.76
C GLY A 239 -3.61 7.02 -7.54
N ARG A 240 -3.19 5.77 -7.39
CA ARG A 240 -4.10 4.65 -7.07
C ARG A 240 -4.79 4.85 -5.72
N LEU A 241 -4.08 5.33 -4.71
CA LEU A 241 -4.67 5.65 -3.39
C LEU A 241 -5.72 6.75 -3.51
N ARG A 242 -5.42 7.85 -4.23
CA ARG A 242 -6.37 8.93 -4.54
C ARG A 242 -7.67 8.37 -5.16
N ASP A 243 -7.52 7.54 -6.21
CA ASP A 243 -8.68 7.02 -6.96
C ASP A 243 -9.51 6.06 -6.10
N THR A 244 -8.86 5.21 -5.31
CA THR A 244 -9.53 4.32 -4.37
C THR A 244 -10.32 5.10 -3.32
N LEU A 245 -9.73 6.13 -2.71
CA LEU A 245 -10.41 6.98 -1.73
C LEU A 245 -11.55 7.78 -2.37
N ASN A 246 -11.35 8.38 -3.56
CA ASN A 246 -12.40 9.09 -4.26
C ASN A 246 -13.59 8.18 -4.60
N ASN A 247 -13.34 6.93 -5.01
CA ASN A 247 -14.38 5.93 -5.25
C ASN A 247 -15.13 5.57 -3.96
N LEU A 248 -14.43 5.43 -2.84
CA LEU A 248 -15.07 5.21 -1.52
C LEU A 248 -15.96 6.40 -1.13
N PHE A 249 -15.48 7.64 -1.31
CA PHE A 249 -16.27 8.84 -1.02
C PHE A 249 -17.51 8.92 -1.90
N THR A 250 -17.41 8.59 -3.18
CA THR A 250 -18.58 8.53 -4.08
C THR A 250 -19.61 7.50 -3.60
N ARG A 251 -19.18 6.32 -3.19
CA ARG A 251 -20.09 5.30 -2.64
C ARG A 251 -20.76 5.76 -1.34
N LEU A 252 -19.99 6.40 -0.43
CA LEU A 252 -20.53 6.95 0.82
C LEU A 252 -21.52 8.07 0.56
N GLU A 253 -21.22 8.99 -0.37
CA GLU A 253 -22.12 10.08 -0.77
C GLU A 253 -23.47 9.55 -1.27
N VAL A 254 -23.46 8.55 -2.16
CA VAL A 254 -24.68 7.90 -2.65
C VAL A 254 -25.46 7.25 -1.52
N GLN A 255 -24.79 6.53 -0.62
CA GLN A 255 -25.45 5.85 0.52
C GLN A 255 -26.07 6.85 1.49
N ILE A 256 -25.37 7.91 1.84
CA ILE A 256 -25.89 8.95 2.75
C ILE A 256 -27.05 9.70 2.11
N SER A 257 -26.96 10.04 0.83
CA SER A 257 -28.06 10.65 0.09
C SER A 257 -29.31 9.75 0.08
N GLN A 258 -29.15 8.45 -0.13
CA GLN A 258 -30.25 7.48 -0.07
C GLN A 258 -30.86 7.38 1.34
N ILE A 259 -30.04 7.42 2.41
CA ILE A 259 -30.52 7.42 3.78
C ILE A 259 -31.29 8.71 4.08
N SER A 260 -30.76 9.86 3.68
CA SER A 260 -31.42 11.15 3.87
C SER A 260 -32.79 11.19 3.18
N GLN A 261 -32.82 10.83 1.90
CA GLN A 261 -34.07 10.76 1.12
C GLN A 261 -35.08 9.77 1.73
N PHE A 262 -34.60 8.63 2.24
CA PHE A 262 -35.45 7.66 2.95
C PHE A 262 -36.07 8.27 4.22
N THR A 263 -35.26 8.96 5.02
CA THR A 263 -35.71 9.57 6.27
C THR A 263 -36.75 10.69 6.00
N ASP A 264 -36.47 11.52 5.01
CA ASP A 264 -37.38 12.63 4.61
C ASP A 264 -38.71 12.06 4.12
N ASN A 265 -38.66 11.08 3.21
CA ASN A 265 -39.90 10.48 2.68
C ASN A 265 -40.67 9.70 3.75
N ALA A 266 -40.00 8.97 4.64
CA ALA A 266 -40.66 8.30 5.76
C ALA A 266 -41.35 9.28 6.69
N SER A 267 -40.68 10.39 7.00
CA SER A 267 -41.24 11.45 7.84
C SER A 267 -42.51 12.06 7.21
N HIS A 268 -42.46 12.36 5.92
CA HIS A 268 -43.63 12.89 5.19
C HIS A 268 -44.80 11.91 5.17
N GLN A 269 -44.55 10.62 4.92
CA GLN A 269 -45.58 9.58 4.84
C GLN A 269 -46.21 9.27 6.19
N LEU A 270 -45.49 9.47 7.32
CA LEU A 270 -46.01 9.31 8.66
C LEU A 270 -46.73 10.57 9.14
N MET A 271 -46.22 11.76 8.77
CA MET A 271 -46.85 13.03 9.21
C MET A 271 -48.25 13.24 8.62
N THR A 272 -48.47 12.81 7.38
CA THR A 272 -49.79 12.96 6.71
C THR A 272 -50.92 12.26 7.45
N PRO A 273 -50.89 10.96 7.76
CA PRO A 273 -51.95 10.29 8.52
C PRO A 273 -52.02 10.79 9.97
N LEU A 274 -50.89 11.14 10.58
CA LEU A 274 -50.87 11.69 11.93
C LEU A 274 -51.60 13.05 12.00
N THR A 275 -51.36 13.92 11.02
CA THR A 275 -52.07 15.19 10.91
C THR A 275 -53.56 14.99 10.68
N ALA A 276 -53.96 14.04 9.83
CA ALA A 276 -55.36 13.68 9.62
C ALA A 276 -56.02 13.16 10.92
N LEU A 277 -55.31 12.25 11.64
CA LEU A 277 -55.80 11.80 12.98
C LEU A 277 -56.02 12.96 13.93
N LYS A 278 -55.04 13.86 14.01
CA LYS A 278 -55.15 15.02 14.91
C LYS A 278 -56.32 15.95 14.53
N THR A 279 -56.46 16.23 13.24
CA THR A 279 -57.54 17.08 12.74
C THR A 279 -58.92 16.49 13.03
N GLU A 280 -59.12 15.20 12.80
CA GLU A 280 -60.38 14.51 13.08
C GLU A 280 -60.70 14.45 14.58
N LEU A 281 -59.69 14.22 15.43
CA LEU A 281 -59.83 14.27 16.87
C LEU A 281 -60.22 15.69 17.35
N GLU A 282 -59.55 16.72 16.85
CA GLU A 282 -59.90 18.10 17.18
C GLU A 282 -61.30 18.50 16.69
N TYR A 283 -61.72 17.98 15.52
CA TYR A 283 -63.03 18.21 14.96
C TYR A 283 -64.13 17.60 15.83
N ILE A 284 -63.98 16.35 16.26
CA ILE A 284 -64.97 15.64 17.06
C ILE A 284 -65.09 16.19 18.49
N LEU A 285 -63.99 16.73 19.04
CA LEU A 285 -63.96 17.30 20.39
C LEU A 285 -64.54 18.73 20.51
N LYS A 286 -64.77 19.42 19.40
CA LYS A 286 -65.25 20.82 19.40
C LYS A 286 -66.70 20.99 19.86
N ARG A 287 -67.53 19.95 19.72
CA ARG A 287 -68.93 19.97 20.13
C ARG A 287 -69.45 18.55 20.35
N GLU A 288 -70.53 18.40 21.06
CA GLU A 288 -71.25 17.14 21.14
C GLU A 288 -71.71 16.66 19.75
N ARG A 289 -71.66 15.36 19.50
CA ARG A 289 -72.00 14.72 18.24
C ARG A 289 -73.00 13.62 18.46
N THR A 290 -73.62 13.18 17.35
CA THR A 290 -74.49 12.02 17.40
C THR A 290 -73.64 10.73 17.53
N PRO A 291 -74.21 9.62 18.09
CA PRO A 291 -73.54 8.37 18.19
C PRO A 291 -72.99 7.84 16.85
N ASP A 292 -73.71 8.10 15.76
CA ASP A 292 -73.26 7.70 14.39
C ASP A 292 -72.06 8.53 13.92
N GLU A 293 -72.06 9.85 14.15
CA GLU A 293 -70.90 10.69 13.84
C GLU A 293 -69.64 10.26 14.65
N TYR A 294 -69.78 9.89 15.91
CA TYR A 294 -68.69 9.35 16.69
C TYR A 294 -68.17 8.02 16.11
N LYS A 295 -69.06 7.11 15.71
CA LYS A 295 -68.73 5.83 15.13
C LYS A 295 -67.97 5.98 13.80
N ASP A 296 -68.45 6.88 12.92
CA ASP A 296 -67.81 7.15 11.66
C ASP A 296 -66.40 7.72 11.86
N THR A 297 -66.23 8.68 12.78
CA THR A 297 -64.93 9.23 13.09
C THR A 297 -63.98 8.20 13.69
N LEU A 298 -64.45 7.39 14.65
CA LEU A 298 -63.66 6.30 15.24
C LEU A 298 -63.21 5.29 14.17
N THR A 299 -64.11 4.96 13.22
CA THR A 299 -63.78 4.10 12.09
C THR A 299 -62.68 4.72 11.21
N MET A 300 -62.77 6.00 10.93
CA MET A 300 -61.79 6.75 10.15
C MET A 300 -60.42 6.81 10.88
N LEU A 301 -60.42 7.07 12.19
CA LEU A 301 -59.23 7.08 13.04
C LEU A 301 -58.56 5.72 13.07
N ASN A 302 -59.34 4.62 13.16
CA ASN A 302 -58.83 3.27 13.11
C ASN A 302 -58.16 2.97 11.76
N MET A 303 -58.79 3.37 10.65
CA MET A 303 -58.20 3.23 9.30
C MET A 303 -56.89 3.99 9.17
N GLN A 304 -56.75 5.20 9.70
CA GLN A 304 -55.50 5.97 9.67
C GLN A 304 -54.40 5.31 10.51
N THR A 305 -54.81 4.74 11.66
CA THR A 305 -53.88 4.00 12.53
C THR A 305 -53.36 2.73 11.85
N ASP A 306 -54.23 1.96 11.20
CA ASP A 306 -53.82 0.76 10.43
C ASP A 306 -52.88 1.11 9.28
N LYS A 307 -53.10 2.26 8.61
CA LYS A 307 -52.16 2.78 7.61
C LYS A 307 -50.77 3.03 8.19
N MET A 308 -50.72 3.73 9.35
CA MET A 308 -49.42 3.99 10.01
C MET A 308 -48.72 2.70 10.41
N ILE A 309 -49.42 1.71 10.97
CA ILE A 309 -48.87 0.42 11.33
C ILE A 309 -48.31 -0.29 10.09
N SER A 310 -49.00 -0.26 8.96
CA SER A 310 -48.55 -0.85 7.72
C SER A 310 -47.26 -0.20 7.19
N ILE A 311 -47.16 1.12 7.22
CA ILE A 311 -45.95 1.86 6.83
C ILE A 311 -44.77 1.45 7.75
N ILE A 312 -44.98 1.49 9.08
CA ILE A 312 -43.94 1.15 10.05
C ILE A 312 -43.46 -0.30 9.87
N LYS A 313 -44.39 -1.26 9.71
CA LYS A 313 -44.04 -2.65 9.45
C LYS A 313 -43.20 -2.79 8.17
N SER A 314 -43.57 -2.12 7.10
CA SER A 314 -42.82 -2.14 5.82
C SER A 314 -41.42 -1.58 6.00
N LEU A 315 -41.24 -0.47 6.72
CA LEU A 315 -39.95 0.14 7.00
C LEU A 315 -39.05 -0.78 7.84
N LEU A 316 -39.61 -1.43 8.87
CA LEU A 316 -38.88 -2.39 9.70
C LEU A 316 -38.43 -3.63 8.92
N ILE A 317 -39.26 -4.13 8.01
CA ILE A 317 -38.90 -5.28 7.15
C ILE A 317 -37.80 -4.87 6.16
N ILE A 318 -37.91 -3.67 5.53
CA ILE A 318 -36.85 -3.15 4.67
C ILE A 318 -35.54 -3.02 5.44
N ALA A 319 -35.56 -2.48 6.65
CA ALA A 319 -34.37 -2.37 7.50
C ALA A 319 -33.78 -3.74 7.84
N LYS A 320 -34.61 -4.72 8.21
CA LYS A 320 -34.19 -6.08 8.54
C LYS A 320 -33.49 -6.77 7.35
N TYR A 321 -34.03 -6.68 6.13
CA TYR A 321 -33.49 -7.34 4.97
C TYR A 321 -32.39 -6.53 4.23
N SER A 322 -32.27 -5.24 4.50
CA SER A 322 -31.18 -4.40 3.99
C SER A 322 -29.87 -4.55 4.78
N SER A 323 -29.95 -4.85 6.07
CA SER A 323 -28.77 -5.21 6.87
C SER A 323 -28.49 -6.69 6.59
N ASN A 324 -27.30 -7.04 6.12
CA ASN A 324 -26.85 -8.43 5.89
C ASN A 324 -26.87 -9.32 7.18
N SER A 325 -27.76 -9.03 8.13
CA SER A 325 -27.99 -9.85 9.32
C SER A 325 -28.51 -11.23 8.86
N GLU A 326 -28.04 -12.27 9.52
CA GLU A 326 -28.35 -13.69 9.26
C GLU A 326 -29.85 -13.90 8.99
N ILE A 327 -30.20 -13.96 7.72
CA ILE A 327 -31.54 -14.37 7.28
C ILE A 327 -31.57 -15.88 7.49
N ASN A 328 -32.54 -16.36 8.28
CA ASN A 328 -32.74 -17.79 8.45
C ASN A 328 -33.00 -18.44 7.07
N LYS A 329 -31.99 -19.09 6.51
CA LYS A 329 -32.05 -19.70 5.17
C LYS A 329 -32.48 -21.16 5.33
N ASN A 330 -33.80 -21.38 5.46
CA ASN A 330 -34.39 -22.68 5.44
C ASN A 330 -34.76 -23.11 4.03
N VAL A 331 -34.85 -24.41 3.78
CA VAL A 331 -35.39 -24.96 2.54
C VAL A 331 -36.89 -25.15 2.73
N PHE A 332 -37.69 -24.63 1.80
CA PHE A 332 -39.16 -24.73 1.86
C PHE A 332 -39.76 -24.96 0.47
N LYS A 333 -40.96 -25.53 0.43
CA LYS A 333 -41.68 -25.80 -0.83
C LYS A 333 -42.42 -24.55 -1.31
N VAL A 334 -42.19 -24.15 -2.57
CA VAL A 334 -42.78 -22.94 -3.17
C VAL A 334 -44.31 -23.00 -3.19
N SER A 335 -44.90 -24.16 -3.56
CA SER A 335 -46.35 -24.35 -3.63
C SER A 335 -47.06 -24.14 -2.29
N GLN A 336 -46.40 -24.52 -1.18
CA GLN A 336 -46.94 -24.32 0.15
C GLN A 336 -47.07 -22.82 0.46
N VAL A 337 -45.99 -22.04 0.23
CA VAL A 337 -45.98 -20.59 0.55
C VAL A 337 -46.97 -19.83 -0.32
N VAL A 338 -47.04 -20.16 -1.63
CA VAL A 338 -48.01 -19.51 -2.52
C VAL A 338 -49.44 -19.78 -2.08
N ASN A 339 -49.78 -21.04 -1.71
CA ASN A 339 -51.12 -21.39 -1.23
C ASN A 339 -51.48 -20.64 0.09
N GLU A 340 -50.55 -20.53 1.00
CA GLU A 340 -50.78 -19.79 2.27
C GLU A 340 -50.85 -18.26 2.05
N SER A 341 -50.21 -17.72 0.99
CA SER A 341 -50.25 -16.31 0.63
C SER A 341 -51.56 -15.87 0.00
N ILE A 342 -52.38 -16.80 -0.50
CA ILE A 342 -53.70 -16.54 -1.05
C ILE A 342 -54.70 -16.45 0.10
N LYS A 343 -54.80 -15.31 0.74
CA LYS A 343 -55.67 -15.08 1.90
C LYS A 343 -57.14 -15.01 1.50
N PRO A 344 -58.08 -15.21 2.47
CA PRO A 344 -59.53 -15.04 2.23
C PRO A 344 -59.94 -13.69 1.65
N VAL A 345 -59.15 -12.65 1.90
CA VAL A 345 -59.37 -11.30 1.35
C VAL A 345 -59.31 -11.27 -0.17
N PHE A 346 -58.56 -12.20 -0.78
CA PHE A 346 -58.43 -12.29 -2.24
C PHE A 346 -59.45 -13.20 -2.91
N THR A 347 -60.36 -13.84 -2.13
CA THR A 347 -61.35 -14.81 -2.65
C THR A 347 -62.37 -14.23 -3.63
N ASN A 348 -62.53 -12.89 -3.63
CA ASN A 348 -63.40 -12.18 -4.60
C ASN A 348 -62.74 -11.95 -5.95
N HIS A 349 -61.48 -12.37 -6.16
CA HIS A 349 -60.74 -12.20 -7.41
C HIS A 349 -60.35 -13.56 -7.98
N ASN A 350 -60.31 -13.67 -9.30
CA ASN A 350 -59.97 -14.92 -9.99
C ASN A 350 -58.44 -15.09 -10.00
N ILE A 351 -57.86 -15.76 -9.00
CA ILE A 351 -56.44 -16.05 -8.91
C ILE A 351 -56.22 -17.48 -9.42
N GLY A 352 -55.49 -17.60 -10.56
CA GLY A 352 -55.00 -18.86 -11.08
C GLY A 352 -53.53 -19.10 -10.61
N TYR A 353 -53.19 -20.35 -10.36
CA TYR A 353 -51.80 -20.72 -10.11
C TYR A 353 -51.40 -21.95 -10.92
N GLU A 354 -50.20 -21.90 -11.49
CA GLU A 354 -49.60 -22.96 -12.28
C GLU A 354 -48.18 -23.17 -11.70
N ILE A 355 -48.07 -24.05 -10.71
CA ILE A 355 -46.84 -24.29 -9.97
C ILE A 355 -46.41 -25.73 -10.24
N ALA A 356 -45.19 -25.89 -10.78
CA ALA A 356 -44.62 -27.23 -10.94
C ALA A 356 -44.41 -27.90 -9.60
N ASP A 357 -44.61 -29.21 -9.59
CA ASP A 357 -44.39 -30.02 -8.38
C ASP A 357 -42.87 -30.01 -8.00
N ASP A 358 -42.61 -30.11 -6.70
CA ASP A 358 -41.27 -30.28 -6.15
C ASP A 358 -40.28 -29.10 -6.37
N LEU A 359 -40.80 -27.87 -6.35
CA LEU A 359 -39.98 -26.65 -6.33
C LEU A 359 -39.62 -26.29 -4.89
N TYR A 360 -38.33 -26.26 -4.57
CA TYR A 360 -37.80 -25.91 -3.26
C TYR A 360 -36.86 -24.72 -3.32
N LEU A 361 -37.10 -23.70 -2.50
CA LEU A 361 -36.26 -22.52 -2.36
C LEU A 361 -35.50 -22.58 -1.03
N ARG A 362 -34.30 -22.02 -1.04
CA ARG A 362 -33.49 -21.77 0.15
C ARG A 362 -33.55 -20.29 0.52
N GLY A 363 -34.11 -19.96 1.67
CA GLY A 363 -34.23 -18.55 2.08
C GLY A 363 -35.16 -18.37 3.26
N SER A 364 -35.66 -17.16 3.45
CA SER A 364 -36.66 -16.85 4.47
C SER A 364 -38.05 -17.21 3.97
N TYR A 365 -38.69 -18.18 4.64
CA TYR A 365 -40.09 -18.52 4.39
C TYR A 365 -41.02 -17.31 4.50
N GLU A 366 -40.94 -16.60 5.63
CA GLU A 366 -41.72 -15.37 5.88
C GLU A 366 -41.41 -14.25 4.86
N GLY A 367 -40.12 -14.09 4.51
CA GLY A 367 -39.72 -13.12 3.48
C GLY A 367 -40.33 -13.45 2.12
N PHE A 368 -40.29 -14.70 1.70
CA PHE A 368 -40.88 -15.13 0.44
C PHE A 368 -42.40 -15.00 0.43
N GLN A 369 -43.06 -15.32 1.56
CA GLN A 369 -44.51 -15.09 1.73
C GLN A 369 -44.86 -13.59 1.52
N ILE A 370 -44.12 -12.69 2.16
CA ILE A 370 -44.33 -11.25 2.00
C ILE A 370 -44.14 -10.81 0.54
N VAL A 371 -43.16 -11.39 -0.18
CA VAL A 371 -42.94 -11.12 -1.62
C VAL A 371 -44.17 -11.51 -2.43
N ILE A 372 -44.70 -12.71 -2.27
CA ILE A 372 -45.86 -13.20 -3.02
C ILE A 372 -47.09 -12.40 -2.67
N GLU A 373 -47.38 -12.13 -1.37
CA GLU A 373 -48.51 -11.30 -0.94
C GLU A 373 -48.48 -9.89 -1.57
N ASN A 374 -47.31 -9.21 -1.58
CA ASN A 374 -47.20 -7.89 -2.18
C ASN A 374 -47.40 -7.89 -3.70
N LEU A 375 -46.89 -8.91 -4.42
CA LEU A 375 -47.08 -9.00 -5.85
C LEU A 375 -48.54 -9.31 -6.24
N ILE A 376 -49.20 -10.20 -5.49
CA ILE A 376 -50.62 -10.50 -5.70
C ILE A 376 -51.49 -9.26 -5.39
N ASP A 377 -51.23 -8.58 -4.26
CA ASP A 377 -51.95 -7.37 -3.89
C ASP A 377 -51.80 -6.27 -4.95
N ASN A 378 -50.60 -6.08 -5.48
CA ASN A 378 -50.38 -5.17 -6.59
C ASN A 378 -51.15 -5.61 -7.86
N ALA A 379 -51.04 -6.87 -8.26
CA ALA A 379 -51.71 -7.39 -9.40
C ALA A 379 -53.25 -7.19 -9.35
N ILE A 380 -53.86 -7.37 -8.18
CA ILE A 380 -55.28 -7.13 -7.94
C ILE A 380 -55.61 -5.63 -7.99
N LYS A 381 -54.84 -4.79 -7.34
CA LYS A 381 -55.08 -3.35 -7.27
C LYS A 381 -55.02 -2.63 -8.62
N TYR A 382 -54.14 -3.13 -9.50
CA TYR A 382 -53.90 -2.50 -10.79
C TYR A 382 -54.62 -3.14 -11.95
N SER A 383 -55.40 -4.20 -11.71
CA SER A 383 -56.19 -4.89 -12.69
C SER A 383 -57.69 -4.51 -12.67
N PRO A 384 -58.41 -4.64 -13.76
CA PRO A 384 -59.86 -4.49 -13.81
C PRO A 384 -60.58 -5.46 -12.84
N ARG A 385 -61.71 -5.05 -12.30
CA ARG A 385 -62.52 -5.93 -11.45
C ARG A 385 -62.87 -7.23 -12.18
N ASN A 386 -62.80 -8.37 -11.46
CA ASN A 386 -63.09 -9.71 -11.95
C ASN A 386 -62.11 -10.25 -13.01
N SER A 387 -60.99 -9.60 -13.24
CA SER A 387 -59.95 -10.13 -14.11
C SER A 387 -59.15 -11.25 -13.40
N ARG A 388 -58.42 -12.05 -14.18
CA ARG A 388 -57.64 -13.18 -13.68
C ARG A 388 -56.19 -12.77 -13.51
N VAL A 389 -55.67 -12.90 -12.29
CA VAL A 389 -54.24 -12.82 -11.94
C VAL A 389 -53.68 -14.24 -11.92
N ILE A 390 -52.50 -14.46 -12.50
CA ILE A 390 -51.89 -15.80 -12.60
C ILE A 390 -50.51 -15.80 -11.94
N VAL A 391 -50.31 -16.77 -11.04
CA VAL A 391 -49.01 -17.02 -10.41
C VAL A 391 -48.45 -18.30 -11.04
N LYS A 392 -47.28 -18.23 -11.68
CA LYS A 392 -46.60 -19.39 -12.26
C LYS A 392 -45.26 -19.61 -11.55
N ALA A 393 -44.90 -20.87 -11.35
CA ALA A 393 -43.57 -21.22 -10.87
C ALA A 393 -43.05 -22.45 -11.60
N GLU A 394 -41.86 -22.32 -12.17
CA GLU A 394 -41.21 -23.34 -13.00
C GLU A 394 -39.72 -23.46 -12.64
N ASN A 395 -39.17 -24.65 -12.82
CA ASN A 395 -37.73 -24.88 -12.68
C ASN A 395 -37.06 -24.84 -14.05
N THR A 396 -35.98 -24.10 -14.16
CA THR A 396 -35.04 -24.18 -15.27
C THR A 396 -33.77 -24.85 -14.79
N ASP A 397 -32.85 -25.22 -15.66
CA ASP A 397 -31.64 -25.98 -15.31
C ASP A 397 -30.83 -25.34 -14.17
N GLU A 398 -30.82 -24.01 -14.05
CA GLU A 398 -30.04 -23.28 -13.07
C GLU A 398 -30.88 -22.51 -12.05
N ASN A 399 -32.15 -22.17 -12.35
CA ASN A 399 -32.95 -21.24 -11.56
C ASN A 399 -34.39 -21.70 -11.42
N ILE A 400 -34.99 -21.35 -10.30
CA ILE A 400 -36.44 -21.36 -10.11
C ILE A 400 -36.98 -20.00 -10.52
N ILE A 401 -37.92 -19.98 -11.47
CA ILE A 401 -38.54 -18.78 -11.97
C ILE A 401 -39.98 -18.69 -11.49
N ILE A 402 -40.32 -17.57 -10.86
CA ILE A 402 -41.69 -17.30 -10.40
C ILE A 402 -42.19 -16.08 -11.15
N LYS A 403 -43.38 -16.17 -11.74
CA LYS A 403 -44.02 -15.12 -12.51
C LYS A 403 -45.37 -14.77 -11.89
N VAL A 404 -45.64 -13.48 -11.73
CA VAL A 404 -46.93 -12.95 -11.34
C VAL A 404 -47.43 -12.11 -12.51
N GLU A 405 -48.51 -12.53 -13.17
CA GLU A 405 -49.04 -11.95 -14.38
C GLU A 405 -50.40 -11.31 -14.08
N ASP A 406 -50.53 -10.03 -14.45
CA ASP A 406 -51.78 -9.29 -14.30
C ASP A 406 -52.23 -8.68 -15.65
N PRO A 407 -53.54 -8.49 -15.86
CA PRO A 407 -54.10 -7.82 -17.07
C PRO A 407 -54.37 -6.33 -16.76
N GLY A 408 -53.51 -5.68 -16.00
CA GLY A 408 -53.62 -4.28 -15.63
C GLY A 408 -53.28 -3.31 -16.77
N PHE A 409 -53.07 -2.04 -16.43
CA PHE A 409 -52.74 -1.00 -17.42
C PHE A 409 -51.24 -0.95 -17.80
N GLY A 410 -50.42 -1.89 -17.31
CA GLY A 410 -49.02 -1.96 -17.65
C GLY A 410 -48.14 -0.90 -16.96
N ILE A 411 -46.84 -0.92 -17.28
CA ILE A 411 -45.85 0.01 -16.75
C ILE A 411 -45.01 0.54 -17.93
N ASN A 412 -44.88 1.87 -18.03
CA ASN A 412 -44.05 2.48 -19.06
C ASN A 412 -42.57 2.07 -18.90
N ASP A 413 -41.87 1.91 -20.01
CA ASP A 413 -40.47 1.47 -19.99
C ASP A 413 -39.56 2.35 -19.12
N GLU A 414 -39.77 3.68 -19.14
CA GLU A 414 -39.02 4.63 -18.33
C GLU A 414 -39.25 4.48 -16.81
N GLU A 415 -40.38 3.87 -16.43
CA GLU A 415 -40.75 3.65 -15.03
C GLU A 415 -40.38 2.26 -14.50
N LYS A 416 -40.06 1.27 -15.38
CA LYS A 416 -39.80 -0.13 -14.99
C LYS A 416 -38.68 -0.31 -13.99
N GLU A 417 -37.67 0.56 -13.98
CA GLU A 417 -36.62 0.55 -12.96
C GLU A 417 -37.04 1.35 -11.71
N LYS A 418 -37.76 2.44 -11.89
CA LYS A 418 -38.14 3.37 -10.81
C LYS A 418 -39.22 2.82 -9.88
N ILE A 419 -40.08 1.92 -10.36
CA ILE A 419 -41.13 1.31 -9.52
C ILE A 419 -40.61 0.54 -8.32
N PHE A 420 -39.33 0.18 -8.30
CA PHE A 420 -38.66 -0.48 -7.19
C PHE A 420 -37.98 0.51 -6.21
N GLU A 421 -38.02 1.81 -6.53
CA GLU A 421 -37.52 2.83 -5.62
C GLU A 421 -38.48 3.04 -4.45
N ARG A 422 -37.95 3.45 -3.30
CA ARG A 422 -38.73 3.68 -2.09
C ARG A 422 -39.68 4.84 -2.31
N PHE A 423 -40.99 4.65 -1.95
CA PHE A 423 -42.05 5.64 -2.07
C PHE A 423 -42.40 6.07 -3.50
N TYR A 424 -41.84 5.44 -4.51
CA TYR A 424 -42.17 5.73 -5.90
C TYR A 424 -43.58 5.23 -6.24
N ARG A 425 -44.34 6.04 -6.98
CA ARG A 425 -45.67 5.69 -7.53
C ARG A 425 -45.78 6.22 -8.94
N SER A 426 -46.24 5.40 -9.88
CA SER A 426 -46.47 5.84 -11.27
C SER A 426 -47.57 6.86 -11.36
N VAL A 427 -47.52 7.73 -12.37
CA VAL A 427 -48.53 8.77 -12.61
C VAL A 427 -49.94 8.20 -12.77
N PRO A 428 -50.18 7.12 -13.51
CA PRO A 428 -51.49 6.47 -13.62
C PRO A 428 -52.02 5.99 -12.24
N ALA A 429 -51.15 5.43 -11.39
CA ALA A 429 -51.52 4.98 -10.06
C ALA A 429 -51.97 6.15 -9.13
N MET A 430 -51.38 7.31 -9.27
CA MET A 430 -51.75 8.51 -8.51
C MET A 430 -53.10 9.06 -9.03
N LYS A 431 -53.31 9.16 -10.34
CA LYS A 431 -54.57 9.67 -10.95
C LYS A 431 -55.73 8.71 -10.72
N GLY A 432 -55.51 7.40 -10.69
CA GLY A 432 -56.53 6.37 -10.43
C GLY A 432 -56.97 6.24 -8.96
N ASN A 433 -56.46 7.08 -8.05
CA ASN A 433 -56.70 7.04 -6.63
C ASN A 433 -56.49 5.69 -5.95
N ILE A 434 -55.60 4.86 -6.57
CA ILE A 434 -55.27 3.53 -6.06
C ILE A 434 -54.49 3.67 -4.77
N GLN A 435 -54.96 3.02 -3.70
CA GLN A 435 -54.30 3.12 -2.38
C GLN A 435 -52.96 2.40 -2.36
N GLY A 436 -51.89 3.10 -1.88
CA GLY A 436 -50.57 2.52 -1.70
C GLY A 436 -49.53 3.57 -1.32
N TYR A 437 -48.44 3.13 -0.64
CA TYR A 437 -47.41 4.02 -0.09
C TYR A 437 -46.11 3.97 -0.91
N GLY A 438 -46.07 3.20 -2.01
CA GLY A 438 -44.87 3.02 -2.82
C GLY A 438 -43.75 2.24 -2.12
N LEU A 439 -44.08 1.43 -1.10
CA LEU A 439 -43.14 0.61 -0.36
C LEU A 439 -43.18 -0.88 -0.77
N GLY A 440 -44.28 -1.37 -1.34
CA GLY A 440 -44.47 -2.79 -1.63
C GLY A 440 -43.45 -3.38 -2.58
N LEU A 441 -43.24 -2.76 -3.76
CA LEU A 441 -42.26 -3.24 -4.75
C LEU A 441 -40.80 -3.05 -4.30
N CYS A 442 -40.50 -1.99 -3.55
CA CYS A 442 -39.20 -1.83 -2.91
C CYS A 442 -38.93 -2.93 -1.90
N LEU A 443 -39.95 -3.30 -1.11
CA LEU A 443 -39.89 -4.41 -0.15
C LEU A 443 -39.63 -5.75 -0.88
N VAL A 444 -40.35 -6.02 -1.95
CA VAL A 444 -40.18 -7.19 -2.81
C VAL A 444 -38.72 -7.26 -3.30
N LYS A 445 -38.21 -6.21 -3.90
CA LYS A 445 -36.83 -6.16 -4.40
C LYS A 445 -35.82 -6.39 -3.28
N THR A 446 -36.01 -5.76 -2.13
CA THR A 446 -35.10 -5.88 -0.98
C THR A 446 -35.02 -7.34 -0.48
N ILE A 447 -36.18 -8.00 -0.34
CA ILE A 447 -36.22 -9.40 0.15
C ILE A 447 -35.66 -10.35 -0.91
N VAL A 448 -36.02 -10.17 -2.18
CA VAL A 448 -35.52 -11.02 -3.29
C VAL A 448 -33.99 -10.95 -3.38
N LEU A 449 -33.42 -9.75 -3.31
CA LEU A 449 -31.95 -9.58 -3.32
C LEU A 449 -31.30 -10.20 -2.07
N ALA A 450 -31.92 -10.06 -0.92
CA ALA A 450 -31.44 -10.67 0.34
C ALA A 450 -31.47 -12.20 0.31
N MET A 451 -32.34 -12.79 -0.52
CA MET A 451 -32.42 -14.23 -0.82
C MET A 451 -31.57 -14.64 -2.03
N GLU A 452 -30.67 -13.78 -2.50
CA GLU A 452 -29.78 -14.03 -3.65
C GLU A 452 -30.52 -14.18 -4.99
N GLY A 453 -31.78 -13.72 -5.06
CA GLY A 453 -32.60 -13.72 -6.27
C GLY A 453 -32.44 -12.44 -7.08
N LYS A 454 -33.11 -12.45 -8.23
CA LYS A 454 -33.24 -11.28 -9.13
C LYS A 454 -34.72 -11.06 -9.42
N ILE A 455 -35.11 -9.78 -9.58
CA ILE A 455 -36.47 -9.40 -10.01
C ILE A 455 -36.38 -8.50 -11.23
N LYS A 456 -37.29 -8.72 -12.17
CA LYS A 456 -37.53 -7.88 -13.35
C LYS A 456 -39.02 -7.74 -13.63
N VAL A 457 -39.38 -6.74 -14.42
CA VAL A 457 -40.74 -6.49 -14.86
C VAL A 457 -40.77 -6.47 -16.39
N GLU A 458 -41.78 -7.12 -16.97
CA GLU A 458 -42.05 -7.17 -18.39
C GLU A 458 -43.51 -6.82 -18.66
N ASP A 459 -43.83 -6.49 -19.92
CA ASP A 459 -45.20 -6.29 -20.33
C ASP A 459 -45.91 -7.64 -20.45
N ASN A 460 -47.17 -7.69 -20.03
CA ASN A 460 -48.03 -8.82 -20.24
C ASN A 460 -48.91 -8.55 -21.48
N TYR A 461 -49.16 -9.59 -22.30
CA TYR A 461 -49.92 -9.46 -23.54
C TYR A 461 -51.38 -9.92 -23.36
N PRO A 462 -52.40 -9.23 -23.93
CA PRO A 462 -52.35 -8.01 -24.76
C PRO A 462 -52.14 -6.71 -23.97
N THR A 463 -52.39 -6.66 -22.68
CA THR A 463 -52.16 -5.55 -21.79
C THR A 463 -51.88 -6.08 -20.38
N GLY A 464 -51.06 -5.37 -19.61
CA GLY A 464 -50.80 -5.72 -18.19
C GLY A 464 -49.32 -5.78 -17.85
N THR A 465 -49.04 -6.33 -16.67
CA THR A 465 -47.68 -6.41 -16.13
C THR A 465 -47.36 -7.85 -15.77
N LYS A 466 -46.09 -8.24 -15.99
CA LYS A 466 -45.53 -9.49 -15.58
C LYS A 466 -44.31 -9.24 -14.71
N PHE A 467 -44.40 -9.56 -13.44
CA PHE A 467 -43.25 -9.59 -12.53
C PHE A 467 -42.59 -10.97 -12.59
N ILE A 468 -41.29 -10.99 -12.79
CA ILE A 468 -40.49 -12.22 -12.90
C ILE A 468 -39.42 -12.20 -11.83
N ILE A 469 -39.42 -13.21 -10.96
CA ILE A 469 -38.42 -13.41 -9.92
C ILE A 469 -37.66 -14.69 -10.25
N SER A 470 -36.35 -14.65 -10.14
CA SER A 470 -35.49 -15.82 -10.32
C SER A 470 -34.64 -16.05 -9.06
N PHE A 471 -34.59 -17.27 -8.60
CA PHE A 471 -33.73 -17.72 -7.50
C PHE A 471 -32.85 -18.87 -7.95
N PRO A 472 -31.63 -19.03 -7.42
CA PRO A 472 -30.80 -20.20 -7.69
C PRO A 472 -31.55 -21.51 -7.31
N SER A 473 -31.50 -22.50 -8.20
CA SER A 473 -32.09 -23.81 -7.94
C SER A 473 -31.38 -24.54 -6.81
N VAL A 474 -32.15 -25.14 -5.90
CA VAL A 474 -31.61 -25.95 -4.80
C VAL A 474 -31.85 -27.40 -5.15
N LYS A 475 -30.79 -28.18 -5.36
CA LYS A 475 -30.89 -29.62 -5.44
C LYS A 475 -31.16 -30.15 -4.02
N VAL A 476 -32.38 -30.58 -3.78
CA VAL A 476 -32.70 -31.37 -2.56
C VAL A 476 -32.20 -32.79 -2.85
N LEU A 477 -31.15 -33.21 -2.15
CA LEU A 477 -30.60 -34.56 -2.19
C LEU A 477 -31.52 -35.53 -1.47
#